data_972b4d114af9558face9ad5b83d87633
#
_entry.id   972b4d114af9558face9ad5b83d87633
#
_cell.length_a   1.000
_cell.length_b   1.000
_cell.length_c   1.000
_cell.angle_alpha   90.00
_cell.angle_beta   90.00
_cell.angle_gamma   90.00
#
_symmetry.space_group_name_H-M   'P 1'
#
loop_
_entity.id
_entity.type
_entity.pdbx_description
1 polymer ?
#
loop_
_entity_poly.entity_id
_entity_poly.type
_entity_poly.pdbx_seq_one_letter_code
_entity_poly.pdbx_strand_id
1 'polypeptide(L)'
;MNAIDLNADVGEMHADLDARIVEVVTSVNIACGGHAGDDASMRRVATLAAERDVRIGAHPSYEDTAGFGRVRQDVPTPVLTAQIVAQIERLAHVSPAGVDYVKPHGALYHAAATDLAVAEALVAAVLTASERLGTRLSLMGQPRSLYVESAAAAGTTTILEGFADRAYLADGRLVPRSEPGAV
;
A
#
# COMPACT_ATOMS: atom_id res chain seq x y z
N MET A 1 -8.26 -19.05 18.04
CA MET A 1 -8.44 -19.38 16.62
C MET A 1 -7.39 -18.57 15.85
N ASN A 2 -6.64 -19.20 14.95
CA ASN A 2 -5.75 -18.44 14.05
C ASN A 2 -6.65 -17.78 13.00
N ALA A 3 -6.74 -16.44 13.03
CA ALA A 3 -7.41 -15.66 12.01
C ALA A 3 -6.39 -15.28 10.94
N ILE A 4 -6.80 -15.31 9.68
CA ILE A 4 -6.02 -14.75 8.56
C ILE A 4 -6.62 -13.39 8.17
N ASP A 5 -5.76 -12.42 7.87
CA ASP A 5 -6.19 -11.15 7.30
C ASP A 5 -6.40 -11.33 5.79
N LEU A 6 -7.61 -11.10 5.31
CA LEU A 6 -7.93 -11.07 3.89
C LEU A 6 -7.90 -9.61 3.42
N ASN A 7 -6.98 -9.31 2.51
CA ASN A 7 -6.64 -7.96 2.08
C ASN A 7 -6.92 -7.74 0.60
N ALA A 8 -7.39 -6.55 0.22
CA ALA A 8 -7.60 -6.19 -1.19
C ALA A 8 -7.30 -4.72 -1.47
N ASP A 9 -6.89 -4.43 -2.71
CA ASP A 9 -6.69 -3.09 -3.23
C ASP A 9 -8.03 -2.54 -3.72
N VAL A 10 -8.37 -1.29 -3.37
CA VAL A 10 -9.67 -0.64 -3.63
C VAL A 10 -9.51 0.85 -3.91
N GLY A 11 -10.60 1.48 -4.37
CA GLY A 11 -10.58 2.91 -4.70
C GLY A 11 -9.86 3.22 -6.01
N GLU A 12 -9.63 2.20 -6.84
CA GLU A 12 -8.85 2.33 -8.06
C GLU A 12 -9.71 2.70 -9.27
N MET A 13 -10.87 2.07 -9.50
CA MET A 13 -11.65 2.32 -10.73
C MET A 13 -13.16 2.06 -10.61
N HIS A 14 -13.62 1.15 -9.76
CA HIS A 14 -14.99 0.64 -9.81
C HIS A 14 -15.70 0.69 -8.45
N ALA A 15 -16.51 1.72 -8.23
CA ALA A 15 -17.21 1.95 -6.96
C ALA A 15 -18.08 0.77 -6.50
N ASP A 16 -18.80 0.11 -7.43
CA ASP A 16 -19.65 -1.04 -7.11
C ASP A 16 -18.82 -2.28 -6.72
N LEU A 17 -17.65 -2.44 -7.33
CA LEU A 17 -16.73 -3.51 -6.97
C LEU A 17 -16.09 -3.26 -5.61
N ASP A 18 -15.65 -2.02 -5.32
CA ASP A 18 -15.13 -1.62 -4.01
C ASP A 18 -16.10 -1.99 -2.90
N ALA A 19 -17.40 -1.67 -3.06
CA ALA A 19 -18.42 -1.96 -2.06
C ALA A 19 -18.55 -3.47 -1.79
N ARG A 20 -18.52 -4.30 -2.84
CA ARG A 20 -18.59 -5.77 -2.72
C ARG A 20 -17.32 -6.37 -2.11
N ILE A 21 -16.14 -5.80 -2.40
CA ILE A 21 -14.87 -6.22 -1.80
C ILE A 21 -14.90 -5.96 -0.30
N VAL A 22 -15.28 -4.75 0.12
CA VAL A 22 -15.35 -4.37 1.54
C VAL A 22 -16.29 -5.28 2.35
N GLU A 23 -17.28 -5.94 1.73
CA GLU A 23 -18.17 -6.90 2.41
C GLU A 23 -17.49 -8.22 2.79
N VAL A 24 -16.36 -8.56 2.18
CA VAL A 24 -15.74 -9.90 2.34
C VAL A 24 -14.32 -9.86 2.89
N VAL A 25 -13.65 -8.69 2.87
CA VAL A 25 -12.27 -8.54 3.34
C VAL A 25 -12.20 -8.08 4.79
N THR A 26 -11.02 -8.23 5.41
CA THR A 26 -10.74 -7.75 6.77
C THR A 26 -9.86 -6.50 6.78
N SER A 27 -9.21 -6.23 5.65
CA SER A 27 -8.44 -5.01 5.44
C SER A 27 -8.44 -4.58 3.97
N VAL A 28 -8.30 -3.28 3.72
CA VAL A 28 -8.27 -2.68 2.38
C VAL A 28 -7.07 -1.76 2.21
N ASN A 29 -6.51 -1.72 0.99
CA ASN A 29 -5.51 -0.75 0.61
C ASN A 29 -6.16 0.27 -0.31
N ILE A 30 -6.35 1.50 0.16
CA ILE A 30 -7.08 2.53 -0.58
C ILE A 30 -6.11 3.34 -1.43
N ALA A 31 -6.34 3.38 -2.74
CA ALA A 31 -5.59 4.22 -3.67
C ALA A 31 -5.68 5.70 -3.25
N CYS A 32 -4.53 6.36 -3.11
CA CYS A 32 -4.43 7.70 -2.50
C CYS A 32 -3.93 8.78 -3.47
N GLY A 33 -4.23 8.63 -4.76
CA GLY A 33 -4.07 9.69 -5.76
C GLY A 33 -2.80 9.60 -6.60
N GLY A 34 -1.85 8.70 -6.29
CA GLY A 34 -0.64 8.53 -7.09
C GLY A 34 -0.89 7.84 -8.42
N HIS A 35 -1.53 6.68 -8.39
CA HIS A 35 -1.90 5.91 -9.59
C HIS A 35 -3.39 5.99 -9.89
N ALA A 36 -4.20 6.12 -8.86
CA ALA A 36 -5.66 6.20 -8.92
C ALA A 36 -6.18 6.86 -7.65
N GLY A 37 -7.49 7.11 -7.62
CA GLY A 37 -8.18 7.68 -6.47
C GLY A 37 -8.17 9.20 -6.43
N ASP A 38 -9.26 9.75 -5.91
CA ASP A 38 -9.45 11.15 -5.57
C ASP A 38 -10.09 11.27 -4.19
N ASP A 39 -10.26 12.47 -3.66
CA ASP A 39 -10.81 12.68 -2.32
C ASP A 39 -12.23 12.11 -2.16
N ALA A 40 -13.01 12.07 -3.23
CA ALA A 40 -14.37 11.52 -3.21
C ALA A 40 -14.35 9.99 -3.12
N SER A 41 -13.54 9.32 -3.95
CA SER A 41 -13.38 7.87 -3.93
C SER A 41 -12.74 7.39 -2.63
N MET A 42 -11.68 8.06 -2.16
CA MET A 42 -11.03 7.77 -0.88
C MET A 42 -12.01 7.86 0.29
N ARG A 43 -12.76 8.98 0.40
CA ARG A 43 -13.77 9.18 1.45
C ARG A 43 -14.84 8.10 1.40
N ARG A 44 -15.37 7.80 0.22
CA ARG A 44 -16.40 6.78 0.04
C ARG A 44 -15.95 5.42 0.53
N VAL A 45 -14.79 4.96 0.07
CA VAL A 45 -14.28 3.63 0.44
C VAL A 45 -13.88 3.57 1.91
N ALA A 46 -13.22 4.61 2.44
CA ALA A 46 -12.86 4.68 3.85
C ALA A 46 -14.09 4.69 4.77
N THR A 47 -15.18 5.36 4.37
CA THR A 47 -16.45 5.33 5.12
C THR A 47 -17.05 3.93 5.11
N LEU A 48 -17.12 3.27 3.95
CA LEU A 48 -17.63 1.90 3.84
C LEU A 48 -16.81 0.90 4.68
N ALA A 49 -15.49 1.04 4.69
CA ALA A 49 -14.60 0.21 5.49
C ALA A 49 -14.81 0.44 7.00
N ALA A 50 -14.87 1.71 7.43
CA ALA A 50 -15.11 2.07 8.83
C ALA A 50 -16.46 1.56 9.35
N GLU A 51 -17.53 1.62 8.56
CA GLU A 51 -18.86 1.10 8.94
C GLU A 51 -18.89 -0.42 9.15
N ARG A 52 -17.87 -1.15 8.69
CA ARG A 52 -17.78 -2.60 8.74
C ARG A 52 -16.60 -3.12 9.57
N ASP A 53 -15.93 -2.23 10.31
CA ASP A 53 -14.72 -2.56 11.09
C ASP A 53 -13.59 -3.17 10.24
N VAL A 54 -13.54 -2.83 8.93
CA VAL A 54 -12.48 -3.23 8.02
C VAL A 54 -11.30 -2.27 8.18
N ARG A 55 -10.10 -2.83 8.39
CA ARG A 55 -8.88 -2.02 8.60
C ARG A 55 -8.51 -1.26 7.32
N ILE A 56 -8.02 -0.03 7.50
CA ILE A 56 -7.73 0.88 6.39
C ILE A 56 -6.21 1.06 6.25
N GLY A 57 -5.69 0.72 5.07
CA GLY A 57 -4.33 0.99 4.66
C GLY A 57 -4.25 2.02 3.54
N ALA A 58 -3.21 2.83 3.55
CA ALA A 58 -2.87 3.69 2.43
C ALA A 58 -2.12 2.90 1.35
N HIS A 59 -2.49 3.12 0.09
CA HIS A 59 -1.90 2.45 -1.08
C HIS A 59 -1.13 3.43 -1.98
N PRO A 60 -0.01 4.02 -1.48
CA PRO A 60 0.77 4.98 -2.24
C PRO A 60 1.54 4.33 -3.39
N SER A 61 1.75 5.10 -4.45
CA SER A 61 2.47 4.69 -5.64
C SER A 61 3.41 5.78 -6.13
N TYR A 62 4.18 5.50 -7.17
CA TYR A 62 4.70 6.57 -8.01
C TYR A 62 3.55 7.42 -8.55
N GLU A 63 3.76 8.72 -8.76
CA GLU A 63 2.78 9.61 -9.40
C GLU A 63 2.70 9.31 -10.90
N ASP A 64 1.88 8.33 -11.25
CA ASP A 64 1.76 7.76 -12.60
C ASP A 64 0.33 7.28 -12.85
N THR A 65 -0.62 8.18 -12.99
CA THR A 65 -2.01 7.83 -13.31
C THR A 65 -2.15 7.22 -14.70
N ALA A 66 -1.34 7.64 -15.66
CA ALA A 66 -1.37 7.14 -17.04
C ALA A 66 -0.88 5.68 -17.13
N GLY A 67 0.18 5.32 -16.40
CA GLY A 67 0.71 3.97 -16.31
C GLY A 67 0.12 3.16 -15.15
N PHE A 68 -0.88 3.70 -14.45
CA PHE A 68 -1.50 3.07 -13.30
C PHE A 68 -0.48 2.68 -12.21
N GLY A 69 0.56 3.52 -11.99
CA GLY A 69 1.63 3.26 -11.02
C GLY A 69 2.48 2.01 -11.31
N ARG A 70 2.37 1.43 -12.50
CA ARG A 70 3.07 0.18 -12.87
C ARG A 70 4.39 0.41 -13.61
N VAL A 71 4.71 1.67 -13.90
CA VAL A 71 5.98 2.04 -14.52
C VAL A 71 6.91 2.57 -13.45
N ARG A 72 8.10 1.96 -13.33
CA ARG A 72 9.14 2.45 -12.43
C ARG A 72 9.57 3.85 -12.87
N GLN A 73 9.64 4.78 -11.90
CA GLN A 73 10.10 6.13 -12.13
C GLN A 73 11.44 6.36 -11.43
N ASP A 74 12.30 7.13 -12.07
CA ASP A 74 13.56 7.59 -11.48
C ASP A 74 13.28 8.92 -10.75
N VAL A 75 12.91 8.80 -9.48
CA VAL A 75 12.55 9.93 -8.62
C VAL A 75 13.62 10.07 -7.53
N PRO A 76 14.19 11.26 -7.30
CA PRO A 76 15.11 11.48 -6.20
C PRO A 76 14.49 11.10 -4.86
N THR A 77 15.24 10.38 -4.01
CA THR A 77 14.76 9.86 -2.71
C THR A 77 13.98 10.87 -1.86
N PRO A 78 14.42 12.15 -1.68
CA PRO A 78 13.67 13.11 -0.89
C PRO A 78 12.32 13.48 -1.51
N VAL A 79 12.23 13.52 -2.85
CA VAL A 79 11.01 13.81 -3.60
C VAL A 79 10.04 12.64 -3.47
N LEU A 80 10.53 11.41 -3.66
CA LEU A 80 9.73 10.19 -3.50
C LEU A 80 9.15 10.09 -2.07
N THR A 81 9.99 10.33 -1.06
CA THR A 81 9.55 10.36 0.35
C THR A 81 8.41 11.37 0.54
N ALA A 82 8.56 12.59 0.03
CA ALA A 82 7.54 13.63 0.16
C ALA A 82 6.23 13.27 -0.57
N GLN A 83 6.31 12.69 -1.76
CA GLN A 83 5.15 12.22 -2.53
C GLN A 83 4.38 11.14 -1.79
N ILE A 84 5.08 10.16 -1.20
CA ILE A 84 4.46 9.09 -0.42
C ILE A 84 3.79 9.65 0.85
N VAL A 85 4.46 10.54 1.58
CA VAL A 85 3.89 11.21 2.76
C VAL A 85 2.60 11.93 2.39
N ALA A 86 2.62 12.73 1.33
CA ALA A 86 1.45 13.50 0.88
C ALA A 86 0.25 12.58 0.54
N GLN A 87 0.50 11.44 -0.10
CA GLN A 87 -0.53 10.45 -0.42
C GLN A 87 -1.12 9.83 0.85
N ILE A 88 -0.30 9.45 1.83
CA ILE A 88 -0.76 8.90 3.11
C ILE A 88 -1.59 9.94 3.87
N GLU A 89 -1.09 11.16 4.00
CA GLU A 89 -1.78 12.26 4.69
C GLU A 89 -3.11 12.62 4.02
N ARG A 90 -3.15 12.61 2.69
CA ARG A 90 -4.37 12.87 1.92
C ARG A 90 -5.48 11.88 2.25
N LEU A 91 -5.17 10.58 2.29
CA LEU A 91 -6.14 9.56 2.70
C LEU A 91 -6.54 9.75 4.16
N ALA A 92 -5.58 9.93 5.07
CA ALA A 92 -5.86 10.11 6.48
C ALA A 92 -6.79 11.30 6.76
N HIS A 93 -6.65 12.39 5.98
CA HIS A 93 -7.50 13.58 6.10
C HIS A 93 -8.97 13.33 5.73
N VAL A 94 -9.24 12.45 4.78
CA VAL A 94 -10.60 12.17 4.31
C VAL A 94 -11.23 10.92 4.95
N SER A 95 -10.42 10.08 5.58
CA SER A 95 -10.85 8.85 6.24
C SER A 95 -11.44 9.15 7.64
N PRO A 96 -12.68 8.72 7.94
CA PRO A 96 -13.28 8.92 9.25
C PRO A 96 -12.62 8.10 10.37
N ALA A 97 -11.95 6.99 10.03
CA ALA A 97 -11.26 6.10 10.96
C ALA A 97 -9.72 6.26 10.94
N GLY A 98 -9.19 7.20 10.14
CA GLY A 98 -7.74 7.33 9.94
C GLY A 98 -7.15 6.26 9.03
N VAL A 99 -5.87 5.94 9.26
CA VAL A 99 -5.11 4.93 8.50
C VAL A 99 -4.32 4.08 9.48
N ASP A 100 -4.32 2.75 9.32
CA ASP A 100 -3.64 1.80 10.21
C ASP A 100 -2.27 1.36 9.69
N TYR A 101 -2.13 1.28 8.36
CA TYR A 101 -0.92 0.77 7.73
C TYR A 101 -0.73 1.34 6.33
N VAL A 102 0.44 1.08 5.75
CA VAL A 102 0.81 1.45 4.38
C VAL A 102 1.19 0.19 3.62
N LYS A 103 0.68 0.05 2.41
CA LYS A 103 1.10 -0.96 1.43
C LYS A 103 1.43 -0.26 0.11
N PRO A 104 2.67 -0.25 -0.37
CA PRO A 104 3.00 0.38 -1.65
C PRO A 104 2.32 -0.33 -2.82
N HIS A 105 1.97 0.42 -3.87
CA HIS A 105 1.35 -0.11 -5.09
C HIS A 105 2.36 -0.35 -6.21
N GLY A 106 2.11 -1.36 -7.02
CA GLY A 106 2.66 -1.54 -8.37
C GLY A 106 4.19 -1.48 -8.44
N ALA A 107 4.72 -0.60 -9.28
CA ALA A 107 6.17 -0.49 -9.48
C ALA A 107 6.92 -0.03 -8.22
N LEU A 108 6.29 0.77 -7.36
CA LEU A 108 6.89 1.18 -6.08
C LEU A 108 7.06 -0.04 -5.15
N TYR A 109 6.07 -0.93 -5.08
CA TYR A 109 6.15 -2.17 -4.31
C TYR A 109 7.34 -3.05 -4.73
N HIS A 110 7.49 -3.25 -6.04
CA HIS A 110 8.59 -4.07 -6.58
C HIS A 110 9.95 -3.38 -6.46
N ALA A 111 10.02 -2.08 -6.69
CA ALA A 111 11.26 -1.33 -6.55
C ALA A 111 11.74 -1.31 -5.09
N ALA A 112 10.86 -1.01 -4.14
CA ALA A 112 11.21 -1.01 -2.72
C ALA A 112 11.63 -2.39 -2.19
N ALA A 113 11.17 -3.47 -2.83
CA ALA A 113 11.58 -4.82 -2.45
C ALA A 113 13.06 -5.13 -2.76
N THR A 114 13.66 -4.46 -3.76
CA THR A 114 14.99 -4.82 -4.30
C THR A 114 15.99 -3.65 -4.41
N ASP A 115 15.54 -2.42 -4.24
CA ASP A 115 16.35 -1.21 -4.30
C ASP A 115 16.37 -0.53 -2.93
N LEU A 116 17.55 -0.46 -2.32
CA LEU A 116 17.71 0.05 -0.96
C LEU A 116 17.31 1.52 -0.84
N ALA A 117 17.64 2.35 -1.83
CA ALA A 117 17.30 3.78 -1.78
C ALA A 117 15.77 4.00 -1.82
N VAL A 118 15.04 3.19 -2.60
CA VAL A 118 13.57 3.21 -2.65
C VAL A 118 12.97 2.65 -1.36
N ALA A 119 13.55 1.58 -0.81
CA ALA A 119 13.15 1.01 0.47
C ALA A 119 13.28 2.02 1.61
N GLU A 120 14.41 2.71 1.69
CA GLU A 120 14.67 3.75 2.70
C GLU A 120 13.73 4.95 2.53
N ALA A 121 13.46 5.38 1.28
CA ALA A 121 12.48 6.44 1.01
C ALA A 121 11.09 6.09 1.53
N LEU A 122 10.64 4.85 1.28
CA LEU A 122 9.33 4.36 1.73
C LEU A 122 9.26 4.29 3.26
N VAL A 123 10.28 3.73 3.91
CA VAL A 123 10.34 3.63 5.38
C VAL A 123 10.36 5.03 6.01
N ALA A 124 11.18 5.94 5.49
CA ALA A 124 11.23 7.33 5.94
C ALA A 124 9.87 8.02 5.79
N ALA A 125 9.14 7.76 4.70
CA ALA A 125 7.80 8.31 4.50
C ALA A 125 6.79 7.78 5.53
N VAL A 126 6.81 6.48 5.83
CA VAL A 126 5.93 5.87 6.85
C VAL A 126 6.22 6.44 8.24
N LEU A 127 7.48 6.60 8.61
CA LEU A 127 7.87 7.20 9.89
C LEU A 127 7.44 8.66 9.98
N THR A 128 7.69 9.44 8.93
CA THR A 128 7.29 10.86 8.86
C THR A 128 5.78 11.02 8.94
N ALA A 129 5.02 10.22 8.19
CA ALA A 129 3.56 10.25 8.23
C ALA A 129 3.04 9.82 9.61
N SER A 130 3.64 8.80 10.24
CA SER A 130 3.29 8.37 11.59
C SER A 130 3.46 9.48 12.62
N GLU A 131 4.57 10.20 12.54
CA GLU A 131 4.84 11.35 13.43
C GLU A 131 3.82 12.48 13.22
N ARG A 132 3.57 12.88 11.97
CA ARG A 132 2.66 13.98 11.63
C ARG A 132 1.20 13.69 11.95
N LEU A 133 0.79 12.42 11.78
CA LEU A 133 -0.57 11.99 12.09
C LEU A 133 -0.77 11.64 13.58
N GLY A 134 0.31 11.58 14.37
CA GLY A 134 0.25 11.19 15.77
C GLY A 134 -0.18 9.74 15.98
N THR A 135 0.00 8.86 14.99
CA THR A 135 -0.38 7.44 15.03
C THR A 135 0.77 6.57 14.54
N ARG A 136 0.82 5.32 15.00
CA ARG A 136 1.83 4.36 14.53
C ARG A 136 1.30 3.59 13.32
N LEU A 137 1.81 3.92 12.14
CA LEU A 137 1.51 3.17 10.92
C LEU A 137 2.37 1.91 10.85
N SER A 138 1.74 0.78 10.49
CA SER A 138 2.47 -0.43 10.12
C SER A 138 2.84 -0.40 8.63
N LEU A 139 3.84 -1.18 8.21
CA LEU A 139 4.20 -1.33 6.80
C LEU A 139 3.92 -2.77 6.35
N MET A 140 3.05 -2.92 5.34
CA MET A 140 2.68 -4.23 4.78
C MET A 140 3.49 -4.54 3.54
N GLY A 141 3.98 -5.78 3.45
CA GLY A 141 4.69 -6.22 2.26
C GLY A 141 5.12 -7.69 2.28
N GLN A 142 5.72 -8.11 1.17
CA GLN A 142 6.20 -9.49 1.05
C GLN A 142 7.39 -9.77 1.98
N PRO A 143 7.48 -10.99 2.53
CA PRO A 143 8.63 -11.42 3.32
C PRO A 143 9.95 -11.26 2.53
N ARG A 144 11.04 -10.95 3.23
CA ARG A 144 12.40 -10.80 2.68
C ARG A 144 12.57 -9.64 1.68
N SER A 145 11.64 -8.69 1.65
CA SER A 145 11.83 -7.46 0.89
C SER A 145 12.67 -6.46 1.69
N LEU A 146 13.51 -5.69 0.99
CA LEU A 146 14.38 -4.71 1.65
C LEU A 146 13.59 -3.71 2.49
N TYR A 147 12.45 -3.24 2.02
CA TYR A 147 11.65 -2.27 2.77
C TYR A 147 11.01 -2.86 4.03
N VAL A 148 10.62 -4.15 4.04
CA VAL A 148 10.12 -4.81 5.26
C VAL A 148 11.24 -5.00 6.27
N GLU A 149 12.43 -5.42 5.82
CA GLU A 149 13.60 -5.58 6.68
C GLU A 149 14.07 -4.22 7.24
N SER A 150 14.14 -3.18 6.40
CA SER A 150 14.48 -1.82 6.82
C SER A 150 13.47 -1.24 7.81
N ALA A 151 12.17 -1.45 7.59
CA ALA A 151 11.10 -1.02 8.49
C ALA A 151 11.23 -1.69 9.86
N ALA A 152 11.45 -3.01 9.89
CA ALA A 152 11.66 -3.74 11.14
C ALA A 152 12.91 -3.24 11.89
N ALA A 153 14.02 -2.99 11.17
CA ALA A 153 15.23 -2.42 11.75
C ALA A 153 15.01 -1.00 12.32
N ALA A 154 14.12 -0.22 11.71
CA ALA A 154 13.73 1.11 12.19
C ALA A 154 12.66 1.10 13.30
N GLY A 155 12.23 -0.09 13.78
CA GLY A 155 11.22 -0.24 14.83
C GLY A 155 9.78 -0.04 14.36
N THR A 156 9.53 -0.02 13.06
CA THR A 156 8.18 0.00 12.49
C THR A 156 7.57 -1.40 12.52
N THR A 157 6.31 -1.50 12.93
CA THR A 157 5.57 -2.77 12.86
C THR A 157 5.39 -3.19 11.40
N THR A 158 5.72 -4.44 11.09
CA THR A 158 5.56 -4.99 9.74
C THR A 158 4.44 -6.00 9.68
N ILE A 159 3.70 -6.00 8.57
CA ILE A 159 2.65 -6.98 8.25
C ILE A 159 3.13 -7.75 7.02
N LEU A 160 3.31 -9.06 7.19
CA LEU A 160 3.76 -9.91 6.08
C LEU A 160 2.57 -10.40 5.28
N GLU A 161 2.63 -10.24 3.95
CA GLU A 161 1.57 -10.68 3.06
C GLU A 161 2.01 -11.79 2.10
N GLY A 162 1.04 -12.56 1.63
CA GLY A 162 1.18 -13.51 0.55
C GLY A 162 0.00 -13.39 -0.42
N PHE A 163 0.25 -13.62 -1.70
CA PHE A 163 -0.76 -13.53 -2.77
C PHE A 163 -1.21 -14.93 -3.15
N ALA A 164 -2.45 -15.27 -2.87
CA ALA A 164 -3.02 -16.60 -3.18
C ALA A 164 -3.25 -16.81 -4.68
N ASP A 165 -3.34 -15.73 -5.45
CA ASP A 165 -3.59 -15.67 -6.88
C ASP A 165 -2.32 -15.50 -7.73
N ARG A 166 -1.13 -15.57 -7.12
CA ARG A 166 0.14 -15.29 -7.79
C ARG A 166 1.14 -16.44 -7.66
N ALA A 167 1.89 -16.68 -8.72
CA ALA A 167 3.05 -17.56 -8.66
C ALA A 167 4.29 -16.84 -8.08
N TYR A 168 5.16 -17.64 -7.45
CA TYR A 168 6.38 -17.16 -6.81
C TYR A 168 7.61 -17.81 -7.44
N LEU A 169 8.68 -17.03 -7.55
CA LEU A 169 10.01 -17.51 -7.85
C LEU A 169 10.61 -18.25 -6.64
N ALA A 170 11.67 -19.03 -6.86
CA ALA A 170 12.35 -19.78 -5.81
C ALA A 170 12.93 -18.90 -4.68
N ASP A 171 13.19 -17.63 -4.97
CA ASP A 171 13.66 -16.64 -4.00
C ASP A 171 12.53 -15.94 -3.23
N GLY A 172 11.27 -16.29 -3.50
CA GLY A 172 10.09 -15.75 -2.85
C GLY A 172 9.52 -14.48 -3.49
N ARG A 173 10.11 -13.97 -4.56
CA ARG A 173 9.55 -12.85 -5.32
C ARG A 173 8.38 -13.31 -6.19
N LEU A 174 7.47 -12.39 -6.48
CA LEU A 174 6.38 -12.66 -7.42
C LEU A 174 6.89 -12.83 -8.84
N VAL A 175 6.35 -13.81 -9.56
CA VAL A 175 6.56 -13.93 -11.02
C VAL A 175 5.97 -12.68 -11.69
N PRO A 176 6.71 -12.00 -12.60
CA PRO A 176 6.18 -10.86 -13.34
C PRO A 176 4.87 -11.20 -14.07
N ARG A 177 3.87 -10.33 -14.02
CA ARG A 177 2.55 -10.60 -14.65
C ARG A 177 2.61 -10.82 -16.16
N SER A 178 3.69 -10.37 -16.82
CA SER A 178 3.95 -10.62 -18.24
C SER A 178 4.38 -12.04 -18.55
N GLU A 179 4.78 -12.82 -17.55
CA GLU A 179 5.24 -14.18 -17.73
C GLU A 179 4.08 -15.18 -17.67
N PRO A 180 4.12 -16.25 -18.50
CA PRO A 180 3.13 -17.31 -18.46
C PRO A 180 3.06 -17.97 -17.08
N GLY A 181 1.85 -18.17 -16.57
CA GLY A 181 1.62 -18.82 -15.26
C GLY A 181 1.90 -17.91 -14.05
N ALA A 182 1.98 -16.60 -14.23
CA ALA A 182 2.16 -15.64 -13.13
C ALA A 182 0.90 -15.46 -12.26
N VAL A 183 -0.27 -15.81 -12.83
CA VAL A 183 -1.62 -15.73 -12.22
C VAL A 183 -2.34 -17.03 -12.48
#